data_bf006fef71448b6906cd30ca7fc17de3
#
_entry.id   bf006fef71448b6906cd30ca7fc17de3
#
_cell.length_a   1.000
_cell.length_b   1.000
_cell.length_c   1.000
_cell.angle_alpha   90.00
_cell.angle_beta   90.00
_cell.angle_gamma   90.00
#
_symmetry.space_group_name_H-M   'P 1'
#
loop_
_entity.id
_entity.type
_entity.pdbx_description
1 polymer ?
#
loop_
_entity_poly.entity_id
_entity_poly.type
_entity_poly.pdbx_seq_one_letter_code
_entity_poly.pdbx_strand_id
1 'polypeptide(L)'
;MAAFEPNAERFAEDLKGRFVRIPPINLTEKNGSIEFIKPSADGSDLKIGIVSARFNDWACDAMFASCYEELKAHGVKDENIVVTTVPGALEIPGALVMLYEGYPDLDALVAIGCVIRGETYHFELVANESSRGVTDFVTTEGISVANCILTVENEEQAKVRVQEKGADAARVALEMGNLRRFCGRRVMENYGEDNGQ
;
A
#
# COMPACT_ATOMS: atom_id res chain seq x y z
N MET A 1 4.97 -27.22 16.03
CA MET A 1 4.82 -25.99 15.22
C MET A 1 4.43 -24.89 16.20
N ALA A 2 5.33 -23.95 16.49
CA ALA A 2 5.02 -22.80 17.33
C ALA A 2 4.11 -21.87 16.54
N ALA A 3 2.96 -21.49 17.11
CA ALA A 3 2.08 -20.51 16.53
C ALA A 3 2.83 -19.17 16.46
N PHE A 4 2.92 -18.61 15.26
CA PHE A 4 3.45 -17.27 15.04
C PHE A 4 2.43 -16.27 15.64
N GLU A 5 2.76 -15.68 16.78
CA GLU A 5 2.04 -14.52 17.29
C GLU A 5 2.66 -13.28 16.65
N PRO A 6 1.96 -12.61 15.71
CA PRO A 6 2.42 -11.32 15.19
C PRO A 6 2.53 -10.35 16.36
N ASN A 7 3.56 -9.51 16.34
CA ASN A 7 3.84 -8.52 17.40
C ASN A 7 2.77 -7.41 17.36
N ALA A 8 1.57 -7.77 17.82
CA ALA A 8 0.38 -6.90 17.82
C ALA A 8 0.57 -5.64 18.68
N GLU A 9 1.48 -5.68 19.67
CA GLU A 9 1.77 -4.54 20.53
C GLU A 9 2.59 -3.48 19.78
N ARG A 10 3.59 -3.90 18.99
CA ARG A 10 4.40 -2.97 18.17
C ARG A 10 3.54 -2.30 17.10
N PHE A 11 2.69 -3.06 16.42
CA PHE A 11 1.76 -2.55 15.42
C PHE A 11 0.76 -1.55 16.02
N ALA A 12 0.23 -1.83 17.22
CA ALA A 12 -0.68 -0.94 17.92
C ALA A 12 -0.01 0.36 18.39
N GLU A 13 1.30 0.35 18.69
CA GLU A 13 2.06 1.56 19.05
C GLU A 13 2.39 2.40 17.80
N ASP A 14 2.80 1.80 16.70
CA ASP A 14 3.12 2.48 15.45
C ASP A 14 1.88 3.14 14.83
N LEU A 15 0.69 2.58 15.05
CA LEU A 15 -0.59 3.10 14.54
C LEU A 15 -1.29 4.10 15.48
N LYS A 16 -0.86 4.26 16.72
CA LYS A 16 -1.48 5.14 17.73
C LYS A 16 -1.61 6.63 17.35
N GLY A 17 -1.01 7.02 16.24
CA GLY A 17 -1.01 8.43 15.85
C GLY A 17 -1.91 8.82 14.68
N ARG A 18 -2.25 7.94 13.71
CA ARG A 18 -2.75 8.41 12.41
C ARG A 18 -3.82 7.62 11.67
N PHE A 19 -3.82 6.30 11.65
CA PHE A 19 -4.68 5.54 10.73
C PHE A 19 -5.66 4.58 11.38
N VAL A 20 -5.46 4.14 12.60
CA VAL A 20 -6.37 3.18 13.22
C VAL A 20 -6.94 3.73 14.51
N ARG A 21 -8.15 4.23 14.46
CA ARG A 21 -9.04 4.12 15.61
C ARG A 21 -9.49 2.66 15.67
N ILE A 22 -8.78 1.84 16.43
CA ILE A 22 -9.37 0.59 16.90
C ILE A 22 -10.70 0.99 17.53
N PRO A 23 -11.83 0.42 17.08
CA PRO A 23 -13.11 0.76 17.68
C PRO A 23 -13.00 0.65 19.20
N PRO A 24 -13.57 1.59 19.99
CA PRO A 24 -13.54 1.53 21.45
C PRO A 24 -14.33 0.35 22.03
N ILE A 25 -14.80 -0.55 21.16
CA ILE A 25 -15.53 -1.74 21.51
C ILE A 25 -14.52 -2.87 21.61
N ASN A 26 -14.40 -3.47 22.77
CA ASN A 26 -13.71 -4.75 22.94
C ASN A 26 -14.51 -5.83 22.21
N LEU A 27 -14.23 -6.02 20.92
CA LEU A 27 -14.94 -6.97 20.06
C LEU A 27 -14.67 -8.43 20.50
N THR A 28 -13.62 -8.66 21.31
CA THR A 28 -13.28 -9.98 21.84
C THR A 28 -14.17 -10.41 23.01
N GLU A 29 -14.86 -9.49 23.68
CA GLU A 29 -15.71 -9.77 24.84
C GLU A 29 -17.20 -9.89 24.51
N LYS A 30 -17.63 -9.59 23.29
CA LYS A 30 -19.03 -9.80 22.85
C LYS A 30 -19.19 -11.15 22.19
N ASN A 31 -19.59 -12.14 22.97
CA ASN A 31 -20.32 -13.36 22.60
C ASN A 31 -20.39 -13.71 21.12
N GLY A 32 -19.32 -14.25 20.54
CA GLY A 32 -19.37 -15.26 19.48
C GLY A 32 -19.93 -14.90 18.09
N SER A 33 -20.49 -13.71 17.88
CA SER A 33 -21.21 -13.39 16.62
C SER A 33 -20.50 -12.41 15.69
N ILE A 34 -19.37 -11.81 16.10
CA ILE A 34 -18.61 -10.84 15.27
C ILE A 34 -17.20 -11.37 15.11
N GLU A 35 -16.80 -11.64 13.87
CA GLU A 35 -15.43 -11.92 13.50
C GLU A 35 -14.71 -10.61 13.23
N PHE A 36 -13.63 -10.32 13.96
CA PHE A 36 -12.80 -9.14 13.76
C PHE A 36 -11.47 -9.54 13.16
N ILE A 37 -11.21 -9.07 11.93
CA ILE A 37 -9.93 -9.25 11.25
C ILE A 37 -8.97 -8.20 11.78
N LYS A 38 -7.98 -8.64 12.56
CA LYS A 38 -6.97 -7.72 13.10
C LYS A 38 -6.06 -7.21 11.98
N PRO A 39 -5.80 -5.89 11.90
CA PRO A 39 -4.77 -5.35 11.01
C PRO A 39 -3.39 -5.96 11.33
N SER A 40 -2.58 -6.17 10.31
CA SER A 40 -1.20 -6.67 10.46
C SER A 40 -0.28 -5.89 9.54
N ALA A 41 0.90 -5.51 10.04
CA ALA A 41 1.99 -4.93 9.26
C ALA A 41 3.17 -5.91 9.10
N ASP A 42 2.97 -7.20 9.37
CA ASP A 42 4.00 -8.21 9.13
C ASP A 42 4.27 -8.35 7.64
N GLY A 43 5.48 -7.97 7.22
CA GLY A 43 5.93 -8.03 5.83
C GLY A 43 6.72 -9.28 5.46
N SER A 44 6.96 -10.20 6.41
CA SER A 44 7.93 -11.32 6.25
C SER A 44 7.70 -12.19 5.01
N ASP A 45 6.45 -12.37 4.61
CA ASP A 45 6.05 -13.17 3.45
C ASP A 45 5.44 -12.34 2.30
N LEU A 46 5.23 -11.03 2.51
CA LEU A 46 4.57 -10.20 1.49
C LEU A 46 5.47 -9.92 0.30
N LYS A 47 4.87 -9.87 -0.88
CA LYS A 47 5.48 -9.41 -2.12
C LYS A 47 4.87 -8.06 -2.52
N ILE A 48 5.73 -7.06 -2.66
CA ILE A 48 5.32 -5.67 -2.88
C ILE A 48 5.86 -5.16 -4.21
N GLY A 49 4.98 -4.63 -5.05
CA GLY A 49 5.35 -3.92 -6.26
C GLY A 49 5.40 -2.40 -6.02
N ILE A 50 6.39 -1.72 -6.58
CA ILE A 50 6.54 -0.26 -6.47
C ILE A 50 6.67 0.34 -7.86
N VAL A 51 5.81 1.29 -8.19
CA VAL A 51 5.91 2.14 -9.39
C VAL A 51 6.25 3.56 -8.95
N SER A 52 7.40 4.09 -9.37
CA SER A 52 7.86 5.43 -9.01
C SER A 52 8.01 6.32 -10.24
N ALA A 53 7.43 7.53 -10.21
CA ALA A 53 7.63 8.54 -11.23
C ALA A 53 9.02 9.16 -11.12
N ARG A 54 9.60 9.55 -12.28
CA ARG A 54 10.89 10.27 -12.35
C ARG A 54 10.74 11.78 -12.37
N PHE A 55 9.55 12.30 -12.65
CA PHE A 55 9.31 13.75 -12.58
C PHE A 55 9.27 14.19 -11.11
N ASN A 56 9.96 15.29 -10.78
CA ASN A 56 10.26 15.71 -9.40
C ASN A 56 11.03 14.61 -8.62
N ASP A 57 12.10 14.11 -9.24
CA ASP A 57 12.91 12.96 -8.80
C ASP A 57 13.33 13.05 -7.32
N TRP A 58 13.82 14.19 -6.88
CA TRP A 58 14.23 14.40 -5.48
C TRP A 58 13.12 14.04 -4.46
N ALA A 59 11.86 14.34 -4.80
CA ALA A 59 10.73 14.04 -3.94
C ALA A 59 10.33 12.56 -4.03
N CYS A 60 10.31 12.02 -5.26
CA CYS A 60 10.02 10.61 -5.50
C CYS A 60 11.08 9.70 -4.88
N ASP A 61 12.35 10.03 -5.01
CA ASP A 61 13.47 9.28 -4.43
C ASP A 61 13.42 9.31 -2.89
N ALA A 62 13.10 10.46 -2.29
CA ALA A 62 12.93 10.57 -0.84
C ALA A 62 11.76 9.74 -0.32
N MET A 63 10.61 9.75 -1.02
CA MET A 63 9.47 8.90 -0.68
C MET A 63 9.77 7.42 -0.90
N PHE A 64 10.47 7.08 -1.98
CA PHE A 64 10.89 5.70 -2.23
C PHE A 64 11.84 5.18 -1.14
N ALA A 65 12.86 5.95 -0.77
CA ALA A 65 13.80 5.57 0.28
C ALA A 65 13.09 5.34 1.61
N SER A 66 12.20 6.25 2.00
CA SER A 66 11.43 6.12 3.24
C SER A 66 10.45 4.93 3.19
N CYS A 67 9.80 4.69 2.05
CA CYS A 67 8.95 3.52 1.84
C CYS A 67 9.74 2.21 1.96
N TYR A 68 10.88 2.14 1.29
CA TYR A 68 11.76 0.96 1.33
C TYR A 68 12.25 0.65 2.75
N GLU A 69 12.75 1.65 3.47
CA GLU A 69 13.22 1.47 4.86
C GLU A 69 12.09 0.98 5.76
N GLU A 70 10.87 1.50 5.62
CA GLU A 70 9.72 1.06 6.40
C GLU A 70 9.31 -0.38 6.04
N LEU A 71 9.28 -0.76 4.76
CA LEU A 71 9.05 -2.14 4.33
C LEU A 71 10.09 -3.09 4.94
N LYS A 72 11.37 -2.71 4.93
CA LYS A 72 12.46 -3.50 5.53
C LYS A 72 12.30 -3.63 7.04
N ALA A 73 11.94 -2.56 7.72
CA ALA A 73 11.72 -2.56 9.17
C ALA A 73 10.60 -3.52 9.60
N HIS A 74 9.64 -3.78 8.70
CA HIS A 74 8.53 -4.71 8.90
C HIS A 74 8.79 -6.12 8.33
N GLY A 75 10.00 -6.41 7.88
CA GLY A 75 10.45 -7.76 7.51
C GLY A 75 10.28 -8.13 6.04
N VAL A 76 9.88 -7.21 5.15
CA VAL A 76 9.84 -7.49 3.70
C VAL A 76 11.26 -7.76 3.21
N LYS A 77 11.45 -8.87 2.50
CA LYS A 77 12.76 -9.24 1.93
C LYS A 77 12.98 -8.54 0.60
N ASP A 78 14.25 -8.26 0.25
CA ASP A 78 14.58 -7.58 -1.01
C ASP A 78 14.10 -8.36 -2.24
N GLU A 79 14.20 -9.68 -2.20
CA GLU A 79 13.71 -10.57 -3.26
C GLU A 79 12.20 -10.52 -3.48
N ASN A 80 11.47 -9.96 -2.53
CA ASN A 80 10.02 -9.77 -2.56
C ASN A 80 9.59 -8.35 -2.94
N ILE A 81 10.54 -7.49 -3.32
CA ILE A 81 10.26 -6.12 -3.76
C ILE A 81 10.55 -6.00 -5.25
N VAL A 82 9.54 -5.68 -6.04
CA VAL A 82 9.66 -5.43 -7.48
C VAL A 82 9.46 -3.95 -7.74
N VAL A 83 10.45 -3.30 -8.37
CA VAL A 83 10.43 -1.86 -8.59
C VAL A 83 10.51 -1.55 -10.08
N THR A 84 9.69 -0.61 -10.53
CA THR A 84 9.83 0.01 -11.86
C THR A 84 9.68 1.52 -11.77
N THR A 85 10.22 2.23 -12.77
CA THR A 85 10.09 3.69 -12.85
C THR A 85 9.39 4.12 -14.15
N VAL A 86 8.65 5.22 -14.06
CA VAL A 86 7.90 5.81 -15.18
C VAL A 86 8.24 7.30 -15.35
N PRO A 87 7.97 7.91 -16.53
CA PRO A 87 8.29 9.32 -16.76
C PRO A 87 7.61 10.26 -15.75
N GLY A 88 6.31 10.11 -15.52
CA GLY A 88 5.53 10.99 -14.65
C GLY A 88 4.36 10.29 -13.98
N ALA A 89 3.56 11.04 -13.23
CA ALA A 89 2.44 10.51 -12.47
C ALA A 89 1.31 9.95 -13.37
N LEU A 90 1.12 10.48 -14.57
CA LEU A 90 0.11 9.99 -15.52
C LEU A 90 0.40 8.58 -16.05
N GLU A 91 1.66 8.17 -16.08
CA GLU A 91 2.06 6.84 -16.53
C GLU A 91 1.95 5.77 -15.44
N ILE A 92 1.79 6.17 -14.18
CA ILE A 92 1.72 5.24 -13.05
C ILE A 92 0.57 4.22 -13.22
N PRO A 93 -0.69 4.61 -13.53
CA PRO A 93 -1.77 3.63 -13.63
C PRO A 93 -1.51 2.55 -14.67
N GLY A 94 -1.02 2.92 -15.86
CA GLY A 94 -0.67 1.95 -16.89
C GLY A 94 0.47 1.02 -16.48
N ALA A 95 1.47 1.53 -15.76
CA ALA A 95 2.57 0.72 -15.24
C ALA A 95 2.13 -0.22 -14.13
N LEU A 96 1.14 0.14 -13.29
CA LEU A 96 0.56 -0.75 -12.30
C LEU A 96 -0.09 -1.97 -12.95
N VAL A 97 -0.83 -1.77 -14.06
CA VAL A 97 -1.42 -2.86 -14.85
C VAL A 97 -0.32 -3.80 -15.35
N MET A 98 0.69 -3.25 -16.06
CA MET A 98 1.78 -4.05 -16.63
C MET A 98 2.57 -4.81 -15.55
N LEU A 99 2.82 -4.16 -14.41
CA LEU A 99 3.55 -4.77 -13.30
C LEU A 99 2.76 -5.93 -12.69
N TYR A 100 1.46 -5.75 -12.47
CA TYR A 100 0.61 -6.78 -11.89
C TYR A 100 0.36 -7.96 -12.85
N GLU A 101 0.21 -7.70 -14.15
CA GLU A 101 0.15 -8.75 -15.18
C GLU A 101 1.43 -9.58 -15.23
N GLY A 102 2.59 -8.93 -15.10
CA GLY A 102 3.90 -9.59 -15.09
C GLY A 102 4.22 -10.34 -13.78
N TYR A 103 3.63 -9.90 -12.66
CA TYR A 103 3.87 -10.43 -11.32
C TYR A 103 2.53 -10.62 -10.57
N PRO A 104 1.72 -11.62 -10.96
CA PRO A 104 0.37 -11.79 -10.40
C PRO A 104 0.37 -12.27 -8.94
N ASP A 105 1.51 -12.64 -8.40
CA ASP A 105 1.72 -13.05 -7.02
C ASP A 105 2.05 -11.88 -6.05
N LEU A 106 2.02 -10.64 -6.54
CA LEU A 106 2.11 -9.45 -5.69
C LEU A 106 0.91 -9.35 -4.75
N ASP A 107 1.17 -9.01 -3.50
CA ASP A 107 0.16 -8.86 -2.45
C ASP A 107 -0.42 -7.45 -2.38
N ALA A 108 0.42 -6.46 -2.63
CA ALA A 108 0.04 -5.05 -2.71
C ALA A 108 1.02 -4.28 -3.60
N LEU A 109 0.60 -3.09 -4.02
CA LEU A 109 1.38 -2.18 -4.84
C LEU A 109 1.53 -0.82 -4.14
N VAL A 110 2.57 -0.07 -4.51
CA VAL A 110 2.80 1.31 -4.09
C VAL A 110 2.97 2.17 -5.34
N ALA A 111 2.23 3.26 -5.42
CA ALA A 111 2.31 4.26 -6.48
C ALA A 111 2.99 5.53 -5.94
N ILE A 112 4.23 5.81 -6.36
CA ILE A 112 5.01 6.96 -5.90
C ILE A 112 5.09 8.01 -7.01
N GLY A 113 4.67 9.24 -6.70
CA GLY A 113 4.75 10.38 -7.58
C GLY A 113 4.75 11.69 -6.81
N CYS A 114 5.15 12.78 -7.46
CA CYS A 114 5.05 14.11 -6.87
C CYS A 114 4.57 15.11 -7.92
N VAL A 115 3.43 15.73 -7.67
CA VAL A 115 2.82 16.75 -8.53
C VAL A 115 2.83 18.07 -7.78
N ILE A 116 3.64 19.00 -8.26
CA ILE A 116 3.76 20.35 -7.69
C ILE A 116 3.05 21.32 -8.63
N ARG A 117 2.23 22.23 -8.09
CA ARG A 117 1.46 23.18 -8.88
C ARG A 117 2.37 24.09 -9.70
N GLY A 118 2.13 24.09 -11.01
CA GLY A 118 2.70 25.04 -11.95
C GLY A 118 1.69 26.14 -12.32
N GLU A 119 2.00 26.88 -13.38
CA GLU A 119 1.20 28.03 -13.82
C GLU A 119 -0.05 27.64 -14.62
N THR A 120 -0.15 26.42 -15.10
CA THR A 120 -1.19 25.97 -16.03
C THR A 120 -2.13 24.95 -15.39
N TYR A 121 -3.30 24.78 -16.01
CA TYR A 121 -4.30 23.78 -15.63
C TYR A 121 -3.80 22.31 -15.73
N HIS A 122 -2.60 22.10 -16.25
CA HIS A 122 -1.99 20.77 -16.34
C HIS A 122 -1.83 20.09 -14.97
N PHE A 123 -1.62 20.86 -13.89
CA PHE A 123 -1.56 20.33 -12.53
C PHE A 123 -2.84 19.56 -12.16
N GLU A 124 -4.01 20.15 -12.41
CA GLU A 124 -5.30 19.54 -12.09
C GLU A 124 -5.52 18.26 -12.91
N LEU A 125 -5.15 18.27 -14.18
CA LEU A 125 -5.23 17.08 -15.04
C LEU A 125 -4.35 15.96 -14.51
N VAL A 126 -3.09 16.24 -14.22
CA VAL A 126 -2.16 15.22 -13.69
C VAL A 126 -2.62 14.69 -12.34
N ALA A 127 -2.99 15.57 -11.40
CA ALA A 127 -3.41 15.19 -10.07
C ALA A 127 -4.69 14.32 -10.09
N ASN A 128 -5.69 14.75 -10.86
CA ASN A 128 -6.97 14.05 -10.91
C ASN A 128 -6.86 12.72 -11.68
N GLU A 129 -6.26 12.73 -12.87
CA GLU A 129 -6.25 11.55 -13.71
C GLU A 129 -5.32 10.46 -13.20
N SER A 130 -4.18 10.82 -12.61
CA SER A 130 -3.32 9.81 -11.97
C SER A 130 -4.02 9.12 -10.80
N SER A 131 -4.68 9.88 -9.92
CA SER A 131 -5.43 9.33 -8.78
C SER A 131 -6.64 8.51 -9.23
N ARG A 132 -7.38 8.98 -10.23
CA ARG A 132 -8.52 8.25 -10.82
C ARG A 132 -8.04 6.92 -11.41
N GLY A 133 -6.98 6.93 -12.22
CA GLY A 133 -6.44 5.72 -12.82
C GLY A 133 -5.97 4.69 -11.78
N VAL A 134 -5.36 5.13 -10.67
CA VAL A 134 -5.02 4.23 -9.55
C VAL A 134 -6.28 3.63 -8.93
N THR A 135 -7.32 4.44 -8.69
CA THR A 135 -8.58 3.95 -8.12
C THR A 135 -9.28 2.97 -9.04
N ASP A 136 -9.35 3.27 -10.34
CA ASP A 136 -9.94 2.39 -11.35
C ASP A 136 -9.22 1.04 -11.39
N PHE A 137 -7.88 1.05 -11.36
CA PHE A 137 -7.07 -0.17 -11.31
C PHE A 137 -7.39 -1.02 -10.06
N VAL A 138 -7.40 -0.40 -8.87
CA VAL A 138 -7.69 -1.10 -7.60
C VAL A 138 -9.07 -1.78 -7.62
N THR A 139 -10.08 -1.08 -8.14
CA THR A 139 -11.45 -1.60 -8.18
C THR A 139 -11.66 -2.67 -9.26
N THR A 140 -10.87 -2.65 -10.33
CA THR A 140 -10.94 -3.62 -11.43
C THR A 140 -10.17 -4.90 -11.08
N GLU A 141 -8.95 -4.76 -10.60
CA GLU A 141 -8.04 -5.90 -10.37
C GLU A 141 -8.15 -6.52 -8.97
N GLY A 142 -8.81 -5.83 -8.04
CA GLY A 142 -8.97 -6.32 -6.67
C GLY A 142 -7.65 -6.44 -5.89
N ILE A 143 -6.61 -5.73 -6.32
CA ILE A 143 -5.35 -5.60 -5.58
C ILE A 143 -5.19 -4.19 -5.03
N SER A 144 -4.72 -4.08 -3.79
CA SER A 144 -4.54 -2.78 -3.16
C SER A 144 -3.33 -2.04 -3.66
N VAL A 145 -3.48 -0.73 -3.87
CA VAL A 145 -2.40 0.20 -4.17
C VAL A 145 -2.34 1.26 -3.08
N ALA A 146 -1.20 1.38 -2.41
CA ALA A 146 -0.91 2.53 -1.56
C ALA A 146 -0.61 3.74 -2.45
N ASN A 147 -1.54 4.69 -2.51
CA ASN A 147 -1.39 5.90 -3.30
C ASN A 147 -0.47 6.91 -2.58
N CYS A 148 0.77 7.00 -3.04
CA CYS A 148 1.80 7.96 -2.60
C CYS A 148 2.08 9.00 -3.71
N ILE A 149 1.08 9.37 -4.51
CA ILE A 149 1.19 10.48 -5.46
C ILE A 149 0.93 11.77 -4.69
N LEU A 150 2.01 12.36 -4.19
CA LEU A 150 1.97 13.59 -3.41
C LEU A 150 1.58 14.77 -4.32
N THR A 151 0.51 15.48 -3.97
CA THR A 151 0.02 16.67 -4.69
C THR A 151 0.10 17.88 -3.78
N VAL A 152 0.85 18.89 -4.18
CA VAL A 152 1.17 20.07 -3.34
C VAL A 152 1.22 21.35 -4.17
N GLU A 153 1.06 22.49 -3.49
CA GLU A 153 1.09 23.80 -4.13
C GLU A 153 2.51 24.30 -4.43
N ASN A 154 3.52 23.83 -3.68
CA ASN A 154 4.92 24.26 -3.83
C ASN A 154 5.90 23.22 -3.27
N GLU A 155 7.19 23.40 -3.53
CA GLU A 155 8.25 22.50 -3.08
C GLU A 155 8.38 22.41 -1.55
N GLU A 156 8.15 23.50 -0.83
CA GLU A 156 8.25 23.54 0.63
C GLU A 156 7.23 22.60 1.26
N GLN A 157 6.02 22.55 0.69
CA GLN A 157 5.00 21.60 1.13
C GLN A 157 5.40 20.15 0.85
N ALA A 158 6.12 19.89 -0.25
CA ALA A 158 6.63 18.56 -0.54
C ALA A 158 7.75 18.17 0.43
N LYS A 159 8.76 19.03 0.62
CA LYS A 159 9.93 18.77 1.47
C LYS A 159 9.58 18.30 2.88
N VAL A 160 8.57 18.90 3.48
CA VAL A 160 8.14 18.54 4.85
C VAL A 160 7.28 17.28 4.92
N ARG A 161 6.92 16.67 3.79
CA ARG A 161 6.00 15.52 3.72
C ARG A 161 6.61 14.24 3.18
N VAL A 162 7.64 14.34 2.34
CA VAL A 162 8.16 13.19 1.57
C VAL A 162 8.55 12.00 2.45
N GLN A 163 9.23 12.25 3.57
CA GLN A 163 9.66 11.18 4.47
C GLN A 163 8.46 10.44 5.08
N GLU A 164 7.52 11.20 5.62
CA GLU A 164 6.35 10.64 6.26
C GLU A 164 5.45 9.90 5.28
N LYS A 165 5.25 10.49 4.09
CA LYS A 165 4.35 9.90 3.08
C LYS A 165 4.91 8.61 2.47
N GLY A 166 6.22 8.49 2.31
CA GLY A 166 6.84 7.24 1.91
C GLY A 166 6.61 6.12 2.94
N ALA A 167 6.87 6.40 4.22
CA ALA A 167 6.62 5.44 5.30
C ALA A 167 5.12 5.07 5.44
N ASP A 168 4.23 6.07 5.35
CA ASP A 168 2.77 5.84 5.38
C ASP A 168 2.34 4.89 4.25
N ALA A 169 2.87 5.06 3.04
CA ALA A 169 2.56 4.20 1.90
C ALA A 169 3.00 2.74 2.13
N ALA A 170 4.17 2.53 2.72
CA ALA A 170 4.63 1.20 3.11
C ALA A 170 3.65 0.53 4.09
N ARG A 171 3.24 1.25 5.15
CA ARG A 171 2.29 0.75 6.16
C ARG A 171 0.95 0.36 5.54
N VAL A 172 0.42 1.20 4.64
CA VAL A 172 -0.81 0.90 3.91
C VAL A 172 -0.64 -0.37 3.05
N ALA A 173 0.46 -0.50 2.32
CA ALA A 173 0.72 -1.68 1.50
C ALA A 173 0.83 -2.96 2.35
N LEU A 174 1.49 -2.90 3.51
CA LEU A 174 1.61 -4.01 4.43
C LEU A 174 0.25 -4.44 5.00
N GLU A 175 -0.53 -3.49 5.50
CA GLU A 175 -1.84 -3.77 6.07
C GLU A 175 -2.79 -4.38 5.03
N MET A 176 -2.87 -3.76 3.87
CA MET A 176 -3.78 -4.20 2.81
C MET A 176 -3.32 -5.50 2.14
N GLY A 177 -2.02 -5.73 2.01
CA GLY A 177 -1.47 -7.01 1.54
C GLY A 177 -1.81 -8.17 2.48
N ASN A 178 -1.69 -7.97 3.79
CA ASN A 178 -2.10 -8.95 4.79
C ASN A 178 -3.61 -9.22 4.76
N LEU A 179 -4.42 -8.17 4.63
CA LEU A 179 -5.87 -8.31 4.51
C LEU A 179 -6.25 -9.10 3.25
N ARG A 180 -5.62 -8.80 2.10
CA ARG A 180 -5.84 -9.54 0.84
C ARG A 180 -5.52 -11.03 1.01
N ARG A 181 -4.38 -11.36 1.61
CA ARG A 181 -4.00 -12.77 1.89
C ARG A 181 -4.98 -13.46 2.81
N PHE A 182 -5.42 -12.78 3.87
CA PHE A 182 -6.42 -13.33 4.77
C PHE A 182 -7.71 -13.67 4.04
N CYS A 183 -8.27 -12.72 3.29
CA CYS A 183 -9.50 -12.92 2.53
C CYS A 183 -9.34 -13.99 1.44
N GLY A 184 -8.20 -14.03 0.75
CA GLY A 184 -7.91 -15.04 -0.27
C GLY A 184 -7.90 -16.47 0.27
N ARG A 185 -7.32 -16.69 1.47
CA ARG A 185 -7.39 -18.01 2.12
C ARG A 185 -8.83 -18.44 2.44
N ARG A 186 -9.64 -17.52 2.96
CA ARG A 186 -11.07 -17.79 3.25
C ARG A 186 -11.86 -18.16 2.00
N VAL A 187 -11.57 -17.51 0.88
CA VAL A 187 -12.19 -17.86 -0.41
C VAL A 187 -11.84 -19.30 -0.79
N MET A 188 -10.56 -19.67 -0.71
CA MET A 188 -10.11 -21.04 -1.07
C MET A 188 -10.68 -22.12 -0.14
N GLU A 189 -10.79 -21.84 1.16
CA GLU A 189 -11.44 -22.74 2.13
C GLU A 189 -12.90 -22.98 1.78
N ASN A 190 -13.66 -21.91 1.51
CA ASN A 190 -15.09 -22.00 1.18
C ASN A 190 -15.36 -22.74 -0.14
N TYR A 191 -14.50 -22.58 -1.16
CA TYR A 191 -14.63 -23.29 -2.45
C TYR A 191 -14.07 -24.72 -2.40
N GLY A 192 -13.14 -25.02 -1.47
CA GLY A 192 -12.57 -26.36 -1.32
C GLY A 192 -13.53 -27.35 -0.67
N GLU A 193 -14.43 -26.89 0.20
CA GLU A 193 -15.45 -27.73 0.84
C GLU A 193 -16.59 -28.13 -0.10
N ASP A 194 -16.93 -27.33 -1.11
CA ASP A 194 -18.03 -27.61 -2.06
C ASP A 194 -17.70 -28.68 -3.13
N ASN A 195 -16.40 -28.98 -3.34
CA ASN A 195 -15.98 -29.99 -4.35
C ASN A 195 -15.75 -31.39 -3.76
N GLY A 196 -16.12 -31.62 -2.51
CA GLY A 196 -15.95 -32.88 -1.80
C GLY A 196 -17.23 -33.69 -1.54
N GLN A 197 -18.37 -33.34 -2.20
CA GLN A 197 -19.62 -34.12 -2.10
C GLN A 197 -20.00 -34.76 -3.42
#